data_8ab8d43a1929f25cf266d9d08969e300
#
_entry.id   8ab8d43a1929f25cf266d9d08969e300
#
_cell.length_a   1.000
_cell.length_b   1.000
_cell.length_c   1.000
_cell.angle_alpha   90.00
_cell.angle_beta   90.00
_cell.angle_gamma   90.00
#
_symmetry.space_group_name_H-M   'P 1'
#
loop_
_entity.id
_entity.type
_entity.pdbx_description
1 polymer ?
#
loop_
_entity_poly.entity_id
_entity_poly.type
_entity_poly.pdbx_seq_one_letter_code
_entity_poly.pdbx_strand_id
1 'polypeptide(L)'
;MKEIIHPSYIRLTDNGGRGWVSGFGGLMVRGGLASFGSPIQDGDQQLTLHGRVDYLPASHVSVRYEAMPTPRLVFRGVVDDIQTFGPQLRLTSEISCLIGKPEIAFDDVITNLSDAPQEIQLLYHTNFGTPLLGAGAEFIAPVKQVAPMNPASAVGDLKDWNRYSGPHAAPYTAKVFNMQLYSDASGQTKAMLKAPGGASGVLMRFDGLPYMSLWKNEITPKAGYVTGLEPGTGFPNPRPVERAAGRVPKLKGGETYHVHLAISALTSRSEVADAARAIQALAASPPVISRIPTGP
;
A
#
# COMPACT_ATOMS: atom_id res chain seq x y z
N MET A 1 -18.87 -5.06 0.02
CA MET A 1 -18.79 -3.59 0.13
C MET A 1 -20.22 -3.09 0.26
N LYS A 2 -20.60 -2.52 1.40
CA LYS A 2 -22.02 -2.17 1.61
C LYS A 2 -22.39 -0.82 1.01
N GLU A 3 -21.54 0.16 1.10
CA GLU A 3 -21.72 1.48 0.47
C GLU A 3 -20.35 2.17 0.39
N ILE A 4 -20.11 2.90 -0.69
CA ILE A 4 -18.99 3.83 -0.79
C ILE A 4 -19.53 5.17 -0.30
N ILE A 5 -19.05 5.63 0.84
CA ILE A 5 -19.40 6.95 1.36
C ILE A 5 -18.70 8.00 0.48
N HIS A 6 -19.47 9.00 0.02
CA HIS A 6 -18.88 10.08 -0.76
C HIS A 6 -17.79 10.82 0.06
N PRO A 7 -16.60 11.09 -0.50
CA PRO A 7 -15.47 11.68 0.23
C PRO A 7 -15.79 12.95 1.03
N SER A 8 -16.72 13.78 0.56
CA SER A 8 -17.12 15.02 1.25
C SER A 8 -17.77 14.80 2.62
N TYR A 9 -18.23 13.61 2.93
CA TYR A 9 -18.79 13.26 4.24
C TYR A 9 -17.74 12.74 5.23
N ILE A 10 -16.52 12.49 4.77
CA ILE A 10 -15.45 11.97 5.62
C ILE A 10 -14.75 13.11 6.33
N ARG A 11 -14.76 13.06 7.66
CA ARG A 11 -14.00 13.98 8.51
C ARG A 11 -12.77 13.24 9.07
N LEU A 12 -11.62 13.49 8.49
CA LEU A 12 -10.38 12.78 8.82
C LEU A 12 -9.97 12.95 10.29
N THR A 13 -10.35 14.07 10.93
CA THR A 13 -10.06 14.34 12.34
C THR A 13 -10.94 13.59 13.33
N ASP A 14 -12.06 13.01 12.88
CA ASP A 14 -12.95 12.23 13.73
C ASP A 14 -12.23 11.02 14.34
N ASN A 15 -12.74 10.52 15.45
CA ASN A 15 -12.16 9.37 16.17
C ASN A 15 -10.67 9.55 16.50
N GLY A 16 -10.24 10.75 16.91
CA GLY A 16 -8.83 11.03 17.21
C GLY A 16 -7.92 10.98 15.98
N GLY A 17 -8.41 11.46 14.85
CA GLY A 17 -7.67 11.47 13.58
C GLY A 17 -7.78 10.18 12.78
N ARG A 18 -8.72 9.29 13.11
CA ARG A 18 -8.96 8.02 12.42
C ARG A 18 -10.20 8.02 11.54
N GLY A 19 -10.75 9.20 11.22
CA GLY A 19 -11.94 9.33 10.40
C GLY A 19 -11.81 8.70 9.01
N TRP A 20 -10.58 8.51 8.52
CA TRP A 20 -10.25 7.83 7.28
C TRP A 20 -10.94 6.44 7.15
N VAL A 21 -11.03 5.68 8.24
CA VAL A 21 -11.64 4.34 8.22
C VAL A 21 -13.14 4.34 7.91
N SER A 22 -13.82 5.47 8.07
CA SER A 22 -15.26 5.58 7.79
C SER A 22 -15.59 5.50 6.31
N GLY A 23 -14.66 5.88 5.44
CA GLY A 23 -14.80 5.79 3.98
C GLY A 23 -13.94 4.70 3.35
N PHE A 24 -13.23 3.93 4.17
CA PHE A 24 -12.34 2.88 3.68
C PHE A 24 -13.08 1.81 2.91
N GLY A 25 -12.78 1.68 1.63
CA GLY A 25 -13.34 0.63 0.78
C GLY A 25 -12.87 0.79 -0.66
N GLY A 26 -12.29 -0.26 -1.21
CA GLY A 26 -11.81 -0.28 -2.58
C GLY A 26 -10.69 -1.30 -2.78
N LEU A 27 -10.32 -1.54 -4.04
CA LEU A 27 -9.21 -2.42 -4.38
C LEU A 27 -7.90 -1.83 -3.85
N MET A 28 -7.68 -0.55 -4.08
CA MET A 28 -6.47 0.17 -3.68
C MET A 28 -6.81 1.62 -3.37
N VAL A 29 -6.30 2.10 -2.25
CA VAL A 29 -6.35 3.51 -1.83
C VAL A 29 -4.93 4.01 -1.56
N ARG A 30 -4.67 5.29 -1.81
CA ARG A 30 -3.37 5.90 -1.55
C ARG A 30 -3.37 6.60 -0.21
N GLY A 31 -2.43 6.27 0.66
CA GLY A 31 -2.07 7.09 1.82
C GLY A 31 -1.02 8.13 1.41
N GLY A 32 -1.13 9.33 1.91
CA GLY A 32 -0.19 10.42 1.61
C GLY A 32 -0.91 11.77 1.44
N LEU A 33 -0.28 12.77 0.81
CA LEU A 33 1.08 12.83 0.24
C LEU A 33 2.14 13.24 1.26
N ALA A 34 1.78 14.07 2.23
CA ALA A 34 2.71 14.57 3.26
C ALA A 34 2.90 13.57 4.42
N SER A 35 1.90 12.73 4.69
CA SER A 35 1.97 11.70 5.72
C SER A 35 0.98 10.57 5.43
N PHE A 36 1.31 9.35 5.87
CA PHE A 36 0.37 8.23 5.82
C PHE A 36 0.32 7.40 7.12
N GLY A 37 1.10 7.76 8.11
CA GLY A 37 1.20 7.01 9.36
C GLY A 37 -0.01 7.13 10.28
N SER A 38 0.17 6.65 11.50
CA SER A 38 -0.82 6.81 12.58
C SER A 38 -1.03 8.27 12.95
N PRO A 39 -2.23 8.64 13.45
CA PRO A 39 -2.52 10.01 13.88
C PRO A 39 -1.52 10.49 14.94
N ILE A 40 -1.00 11.70 14.78
CA ILE A 40 -0.08 12.32 15.73
C ILE A 40 -0.03 13.84 15.54
N GLN A 41 0.31 14.56 16.61
CA GLN A 41 0.78 15.95 16.51
C GLN A 41 2.26 15.94 16.09
N ASP A 42 2.62 16.57 14.97
CA ASP A 42 3.99 16.70 14.47
C ASP A 42 4.28 18.19 14.19
N GLY A 43 4.95 18.84 15.14
CA GLY A 43 5.05 20.29 15.17
C GLY A 43 3.66 20.94 15.28
N ASP A 44 3.38 21.88 14.39
CA ASP A 44 2.08 22.56 14.34
C ASP A 44 1.01 21.82 13.53
N GLN A 45 1.34 20.61 13.00
CA GLN A 45 0.45 19.83 12.16
C GLN A 45 -0.22 18.69 12.93
N GLN A 46 -1.54 18.65 12.94
CA GLN A 46 -2.30 17.47 13.36
C GLN A 46 -2.40 16.53 12.17
N LEU A 47 -1.63 15.45 12.22
CA LEU A 47 -1.65 14.41 11.18
C LEU A 47 -2.74 13.39 11.47
N THR A 48 -3.39 12.91 10.41
CA THR A 48 -4.47 11.93 10.47
C THR A 48 -4.04 10.60 9.85
N LEU A 49 -4.74 9.53 10.19
CA LEU A 49 -4.48 8.20 9.66
C LEU A 49 -4.48 8.23 8.12
N HIS A 50 -3.43 7.70 7.52
CA HIS A 50 -3.19 7.57 6.09
C HIS A 50 -3.24 8.88 5.27
N GLY A 51 -3.29 10.06 5.95
CA GLY A 51 -3.24 11.36 5.28
C GLY A 51 -4.54 11.73 4.58
N ARG A 52 -4.44 12.55 3.53
CA ARG A 52 -5.61 13.22 2.94
C ARG A 52 -5.88 12.85 1.49
N VAL A 53 -4.89 12.39 0.74
CA VAL A 53 -4.95 12.26 -0.72
C VAL A 53 -6.12 11.41 -1.23
N ASP A 54 -6.50 10.39 -0.46
CA ASP A 54 -7.60 9.47 -0.80
C ASP A 54 -8.99 10.15 -0.82
N TYR A 55 -9.14 11.27 -0.09
CA TYR A 55 -10.40 12.01 0.04
C TYR A 55 -10.39 13.38 -0.65
N LEU A 56 -9.33 13.70 -1.38
CA LEU A 56 -9.27 14.91 -2.19
C LEU A 56 -9.81 14.64 -3.61
N PRO A 57 -10.64 15.53 -4.15
CA PRO A 57 -11.16 15.36 -5.49
C PRO A 57 -10.04 15.54 -6.52
N ALA A 58 -10.04 14.68 -7.55
CA ALA A 58 -9.17 14.89 -8.69
C ALA A 58 -9.66 16.05 -9.57
N SER A 59 -8.73 16.84 -10.05
CA SER A 59 -8.93 17.83 -11.11
C SER A 59 -8.34 17.33 -12.43
N HIS A 60 -8.69 17.97 -13.55
CA HIS A 60 -8.13 17.63 -14.87
C HIS A 60 -8.22 16.14 -15.21
N VAL A 61 -9.38 15.53 -14.95
CA VAL A 61 -9.61 14.11 -15.25
C VAL A 61 -9.76 13.93 -16.76
N SER A 62 -9.04 12.96 -17.31
CA SER A 62 -9.18 12.56 -18.71
C SER A 62 -9.18 11.05 -18.86
N VAL A 63 -9.84 10.58 -19.92
CA VAL A 63 -9.84 9.19 -20.35
C VAL A 63 -9.42 9.14 -21.81
N ARG A 64 -8.45 8.30 -22.14
CA ARG A 64 -8.01 8.10 -23.52
C ARG A 64 -7.88 6.62 -23.84
N TYR A 65 -8.16 6.30 -25.09
CA TYR A 65 -7.86 4.99 -25.67
C TYR A 65 -6.63 5.12 -26.56
N GLU A 66 -5.66 4.27 -26.34
CA GLU A 66 -4.45 4.16 -27.16
C GLU A 66 -4.48 2.83 -27.91
N ALA A 67 -4.53 2.89 -29.25
CA ALA A 67 -4.63 1.68 -30.09
C ALA A 67 -3.27 0.99 -30.31
N MET A 68 -2.17 1.74 -30.31
CA MET A 68 -0.84 1.27 -30.66
C MET A 68 0.17 1.64 -29.55
N PRO A 69 1.25 0.86 -29.34
CA PRO A 69 1.56 -0.44 -29.95
C PRO A 69 0.69 -1.58 -29.40
N THR A 70 0.08 -1.43 -28.23
CA THR A 70 -0.83 -2.40 -27.61
C THR A 70 -2.07 -1.65 -27.12
N PRO A 71 -3.28 -2.10 -27.49
CA PRO A 71 -4.51 -1.42 -27.09
C PRO A 71 -4.64 -1.29 -25.57
N ARG A 72 -4.86 -0.07 -25.07
CA ARG A 72 -5.06 0.20 -23.65
C ARG A 72 -6.02 1.36 -23.39
N LEU A 73 -6.69 1.31 -22.25
CA LEU A 73 -7.40 2.44 -21.68
C LEU A 73 -6.48 3.11 -20.65
N VAL A 74 -6.47 4.43 -20.66
CA VAL A 74 -5.71 5.24 -19.71
C VAL A 74 -6.61 6.30 -19.11
N PHE A 75 -6.65 6.31 -17.78
CA PHE A 75 -7.30 7.33 -16.97
C PHE A 75 -6.20 8.20 -16.35
N ARG A 76 -6.32 9.51 -16.49
CA ARG A 76 -5.39 10.44 -15.86
C ARG A 76 -6.16 11.41 -14.97
N GLY A 77 -5.62 11.66 -13.78
CA GLY A 77 -6.15 12.62 -12.83
C GLY A 77 -5.04 13.38 -12.12
N VAL A 78 -5.36 14.58 -11.65
CA VAL A 78 -4.47 15.40 -10.84
C VAL A 78 -5.15 15.66 -9.49
N VAL A 79 -4.43 15.40 -8.40
CA VAL A 79 -4.89 15.67 -7.04
C VAL A 79 -3.90 16.61 -6.36
N ASP A 80 -4.39 17.73 -5.85
CA ASP A 80 -3.59 18.74 -5.16
C ASP A 80 -3.81 18.64 -3.65
N ASP A 81 -2.80 18.19 -2.91
CA ASP A 81 -2.75 18.26 -1.44
C ASP A 81 -2.04 19.55 -1.02
N ILE A 82 -2.80 20.66 -1.09
CA ILE A 82 -2.30 22.01 -0.84
C ILE A 82 -2.98 22.59 0.41
N GLN A 83 -2.17 23.14 1.30
CA GLN A 83 -2.63 23.83 2.51
C GLN A 83 -1.89 25.16 2.64
N THR A 84 -2.58 26.22 3.07
CA THR A 84 -2.03 27.60 3.14
C THR A 84 -0.80 27.65 4.01
N PHE A 85 -0.53 27.04 5.01
CA PHE A 85 0.70 27.01 5.82
C PHE A 85 1.19 25.56 6.01
N GLY A 86 0.97 24.71 5.03
CA GLY A 86 1.27 23.30 5.09
C GLY A 86 1.84 22.77 3.79
N PRO A 87 1.62 21.47 3.52
CA PRO A 87 2.12 20.84 2.30
C PRO A 87 1.58 21.52 1.04
N GLN A 88 2.40 21.54 0.00
CA GLN A 88 2.05 21.97 -1.35
C GLN A 88 2.51 20.89 -2.33
N LEU A 89 1.79 19.78 -2.32
CA LEU A 89 2.12 18.60 -3.08
C LEU A 89 1.04 18.29 -4.11
N ARG A 90 1.45 17.81 -5.29
CA ARG A 90 0.57 17.36 -6.35
C ARG A 90 0.83 15.92 -6.66
N LEU A 91 -0.22 15.13 -6.76
CA LEU A 91 -0.22 13.82 -7.40
C LEU A 91 -0.76 13.94 -8.82
N THR A 92 0.04 13.58 -9.81
CA THR A 92 -0.43 13.27 -11.16
C THR A 92 -0.44 11.75 -11.31
N SER A 93 -1.61 11.17 -11.51
CA SER A 93 -1.79 9.72 -11.60
C SER A 93 -2.28 9.33 -12.99
N GLU A 94 -1.64 8.33 -13.59
CA GLU A 94 -2.17 7.59 -14.73
C GLU A 94 -2.50 6.17 -14.31
N ILE A 95 -3.75 5.74 -14.54
CA ILE A 95 -4.20 4.37 -14.30
C ILE A 95 -4.50 3.77 -15.66
N SER A 96 -3.87 2.65 -15.99
CA SER A 96 -4.05 2.03 -17.29
C SER A 96 -4.37 0.54 -17.19
N CYS A 97 -5.10 0.02 -18.18
CA CYS A 97 -5.31 -1.40 -18.36
C CYS A 97 -5.12 -1.77 -19.84
N LEU A 98 -4.34 -2.82 -20.06
CA LEU A 98 -4.17 -3.42 -21.38
C LEU A 98 -5.42 -4.24 -21.74
N ILE A 99 -5.96 -4.03 -22.93
CA ILE A 99 -7.14 -4.74 -23.39
C ILE A 99 -6.81 -6.26 -23.49
N GLY A 100 -7.63 -7.07 -22.85
CA GLY A 100 -7.46 -8.53 -22.82
C GLY A 100 -6.39 -9.04 -21.87
N LYS A 101 -5.82 -8.19 -21.01
CA LYS A 101 -4.91 -8.60 -19.94
C LYS A 101 -5.54 -8.34 -18.57
N PRO A 102 -5.42 -9.29 -17.62
CA PRO A 102 -5.97 -9.13 -16.27
C PRO A 102 -5.02 -8.30 -15.40
N GLU A 103 -4.69 -7.09 -15.84
CA GLU A 103 -3.72 -6.21 -15.19
C GLU A 103 -4.19 -4.77 -15.18
N ILE A 104 -3.96 -4.09 -14.07
CA ILE A 104 -4.11 -2.64 -13.88
C ILE A 104 -2.74 -2.09 -13.49
N ALA A 105 -2.28 -1.05 -14.17
CA ALA A 105 -1.05 -0.34 -13.87
C ALA A 105 -1.33 1.09 -13.38
N PHE A 106 -0.47 1.56 -12.49
CA PHE A 106 -0.50 2.89 -11.89
C PHE A 106 0.87 3.53 -12.10
N ASP A 107 0.88 4.70 -12.74
CA ASP A 107 2.06 5.54 -12.94
C ASP A 107 1.80 6.87 -12.23
N ASP A 108 2.40 7.05 -11.06
CA ASP A 108 2.18 8.19 -10.20
C ASP A 108 3.42 9.08 -10.14
N VAL A 109 3.20 10.37 -10.29
CA VAL A 109 4.22 11.41 -10.14
C VAL A 109 3.79 12.36 -9.05
N ILE A 110 4.59 12.44 -7.98
CA ILE A 110 4.39 13.39 -6.90
C ILE A 110 5.33 14.57 -7.12
N THR A 111 4.78 15.79 -7.17
CA THR A 111 5.53 17.03 -7.39
C THR A 111 5.46 17.91 -6.16
N ASN A 112 6.58 18.41 -5.69
CA ASN A 112 6.62 19.53 -4.75
C ASN A 112 6.38 20.85 -5.51
N LEU A 113 5.24 21.49 -5.25
CA LEU A 113 4.85 22.74 -5.92
C LEU A 113 5.39 23.98 -5.20
N SER A 114 6.01 23.84 -4.01
CA SER A 114 6.58 24.96 -3.26
C SER A 114 8.05 25.21 -3.65
N ASP A 115 8.58 26.35 -3.21
CA ASP A 115 10.01 26.70 -3.36
C ASP A 115 10.89 26.04 -2.29
N ALA A 116 10.30 25.54 -1.19
CA ALA A 116 11.01 24.94 -0.07
C ALA A 116 10.97 23.39 -0.14
N PRO A 117 11.95 22.69 0.46
CA PRO A 117 11.91 21.24 0.55
C PRO A 117 10.67 20.75 1.33
N GLN A 118 9.99 19.74 0.80
CA GLN A 118 8.80 19.11 1.40
C GLN A 118 9.07 17.63 1.70
N GLU A 119 8.62 17.16 2.87
CA GLU A 119 8.56 15.74 3.18
C GLU A 119 7.40 15.08 2.44
N ILE A 120 7.63 13.88 1.95
CA ILE A 120 6.59 13.05 1.34
C ILE A 120 6.51 11.69 2.01
N GLN A 121 5.32 11.14 2.08
CA GLN A 121 5.09 9.75 2.46
C GLN A 121 3.98 9.16 1.58
N LEU A 122 4.19 7.95 1.07
CA LEU A 122 3.26 7.26 0.17
C LEU A 122 3.03 5.84 0.66
N LEU A 123 1.76 5.43 0.66
CA LEU A 123 1.32 4.07 0.92
C LEU A 123 0.27 3.66 -0.13
N TYR A 124 0.46 2.52 -0.76
CA TYR A 124 -0.51 1.94 -1.69
C TYR A 124 -1.24 0.79 -0.99
N HIS A 125 -2.30 1.13 -0.26
CA HIS A 125 -3.07 0.19 0.56
C HIS A 125 -4.00 -0.65 -0.32
N THR A 126 -3.49 -1.80 -0.76
CA THR A 126 -4.19 -2.69 -1.69
C THR A 126 -4.86 -3.82 -0.95
N ASN A 127 -6.18 -4.00 -1.14
CA ASN A 127 -7.04 -4.83 -0.31
C ASN A 127 -7.53 -6.08 -1.04
N PHE A 128 -7.34 -7.23 -0.41
CA PHE A 128 -7.77 -8.51 -0.95
C PHE A 128 -8.56 -9.31 0.09
N GLY A 129 -9.71 -9.83 -0.35
CA GLY A 129 -10.59 -10.68 0.44
C GLY A 129 -10.87 -12.01 -0.26
N THR A 130 -11.93 -12.70 0.14
CA THR A 130 -12.40 -13.91 -0.52
C THR A 130 -12.73 -13.65 -2.00
N PRO A 131 -12.38 -14.56 -2.96
CA PRO A 131 -11.87 -15.92 -2.75
C PRO A 131 -10.33 -16.04 -2.68
N LEU A 132 -9.57 -14.97 -2.88
CA LEU A 132 -8.10 -14.99 -2.83
C LEU A 132 -7.59 -15.23 -1.40
N LEU A 133 -8.29 -14.65 -0.41
CA LEU A 133 -7.96 -14.80 0.99
C LEU A 133 -8.79 -15.92 1.63
N GLY A 134 -8.13 -16.81 2.34
CA GLY A 134 -8.75 -17.94 3.04
C GLY A 134 -7.70 -18.76 3.79
N ALA A 135 -8.15 -19.78 4.54
CA ALA A 135 -7.23 -20.71 5.20
C ALA A 135 -6.29 -21.37 4.19
N GLY A 136 -4.98 -21.26 4.40
CA GLY A 136 -3.95 -21.73 3.49
C GLY A 136 -3.55 -20.76 2.38
N ALA A 137 -4.09 -19.54 2.35
CA ALA A 137 -3.52 -18.45 1.56
C ALA A 137 -2.13 -18.09 2.09
N GLU A 138 -1.28 -17.56 1.21
CA GLU A 138 0.12 -17.25 1.54
C GLU A 138 0.56 -15.95 0.87
N PHE A 139 1.17 -15.06 1.63
CA PHE A 139 1.88 -13.91 1.10
C PHE A 139 3.32 -14.31 0.76
N ILE A 140 3.77 -13.99 -0.45
CA ILE A 140 5.10 -14.31 -0.97
C ILE A 140 5.74 -13.02 -1.48
N ALA A 141 6.93 -12.70 -0.95
CA ALA A 141 7.74 -11.56 -1.38
C ALA A 141 9.23 -11.86 -1.15
N PRO A 142 10.15 -11.16 -1.82
CA PRO A 142 11.59 -11.33 -1.64
C PRO A 142 12.03 -10.55 -0.40
N VAL A 143 11.64 -11.01 0.79
CA VAL A 143 11.81 -10.31 2.07
C VAL A 143 13.26 -10.37 2.54
N LYS A 144 13.85 -9.21 2.80
CA LYS A 144 15.15 -9.06 3.43
C LYS A 144 15.03 -9.13 4.96
N GLN A 145 14.09 -8.36 5.49
CA GLN A 145 13.79 -8.31 6.92
C GLN A 145 12.30 -8.10 7.13
N VAL A 146 11.73 -8.73 8.14
CA VAL A 146 10.35 -8.53 8.57
C VAL A 146 10.28 -8.39 10.09
N ALA A 147 9.41 -7.50 10.56
CA ALA A 147 9.14 -7.29 11.97
C ALA A 147 7.67 -6.94 12.20
N PRO A 148 7.08 -7.25 13.37
CA PRO A 148 5.76 -6.75 13.73
C PRO A 148 5.79 -5.21 13.82
N MET A 149 4.68 -4.56 13.49
CA MET A 149 4.56 -3.10 13.63
C MET A 149 4.56 -2.68 15.10
N ASN A 150 3.85 -3.43 15.94
CA ASN A 150 3.63 -3.11 17.34
C ASN A 150 3.59 -4.40 18.21
N PRO A 151 3.58 -4.30 19.54
CA PRO A 151 3.53 -5.48 20.43
C PRO A 151 2.33 -6.40 20.19
N ALA A 152 1.16 -5.86 19.83
CA ALA A 152 -0.02 -6.68 19.54
C ALA A 152 0.18 -7.56 18.29
N SER A 153 0.91 -7.09 17.30
CA SER A 153 1.28 -7.85 16.10
C SER A 153 2.35 -8.90 16.38
N ALA A 154 3.10 -8.77 17.49
CA ALA A 154 4.14 -9.70 17.89
C ALA A 154 3.61 -10.94 18.63
N VAL A 155 2.31 -10.98 18.95
CA VAL A 155 1.69 -12.10 19.68
C VAL A 155 1.61 -13.33 18.80
N GLY A 156 2.07 -14.47 19.33
CA GLY A 156 2.07 -15.77 18.66
C GLY A 156 3.40 -16.14 17.99
N ASP A 157 3.36 -17.16 17.13
CA ASP A 157 4.54 -17.59 16.40
C ASP A 157 4.74 -16.72 15.16
N LEU A 158 5.85 -15.99 15.13
CA LEU A 158 6.21 -15.14 13.98
C LEU A 158 6.64 -15.94 12.76
N LYS A 159 6.80 -17.26 12.82
CA LYS A 159 7.13 -18.09 11.66
C LYS A 159 6.03 -18.12 10.60
N ASP A 160 4.77 -17.94 11.05
CA ASP A 160 3.59 -17.96 10.18
C ASP A 160 3.08 -16.56 9.83
N TRP A 161 3.93 -15.53 9.95
CA TRP A 161 3.57 -14.14 9.68
C TRP A 161 2.95 -13.94 8.28
N ASN A 162 3.38 -14.71 7.29
CA ASN A 162 2.96 -14.62 5.89
C ASN A 162 1.86 -15.64 5.51
N ARG A 163 1.36 -16.46 6.45
CA ARG A 163 0.32 -17.46 6.22
C ARG A 163 -0.99 -17.04 6.86
N TYR A 164 -2.09 -17.47 6.25
CA TYR A 164 -3.43 -17.18 6.73
C TYR A 164 -4.11 -18.46 7.22
N SER A 165 -4.67 -18.39 8.42
CA SER A 165 -5.39 -19.50 9.04
C SER A 165 -6.90 -19.50 8.74
N GLY A 166 -7.39 -18.43 8.10
CA GLY A 166 -8.79 -18.20 7.84
C GLY A 166 -9.45 -17.26 8.85
N PRO A 167 -10.74 -17.00 8.73
CA PRO A 167 -11.42 -16.06 9.60
C PRO A 167 -11.55 -16.57 11.04
N HIS A 168 -11.33 -15.66 11.99
CA HIS A 168 -11.44 -15.91 13.44
C HIS A 168 -12.68 -15.25 14.02
N ALA A 169 -13.25 -15.86 15.07
CA ALA A 169 -14.29 -15.22 15.88
C ALA A 169 -13.73 -14.03 16.67
N ALA A 170 -14.60 -13.11 17.03
CA ALA A 170 -14.23 -12.03 17.95
C ALA A 170 -14.01 -12.57 19.39
N PRO A 171 -13.12 -11.97 20.20
CA PRO A 171 -12.29 -10.80 19.85
C PRO A 171 -11.10 -11.16 18.96
N TYR A 172 -10.81 -10.31 17.97
CA TYR A 172 -9.66 -10.45 17.08
C TYR A 172 -8.96 -9.10 16.94
N THR A 173 -7.63 -9.11 17.05
CA THR A 173 -6.79 -7.92 16.82
C THR A 173 -6.03 -8.11 15.51
N ALA A 174 -6.24 -7.18 14.58
CA ALA A 174 -5.51 -7.17 13.33
C ALA A 174 -4.00 -7.07 13.58
N LYS A 175 -3.22 -7.76 12.75
CA LYS A 175 -1.76 -7.76 12.80
C LYS A 175 -1.18 -7.00 11.62
N VAL A 176 -0.08 -6.31 11.85
CA VAL A 176 0.70 -5.64 10.79
C VAL A 176 2.15 -6.08 10.88
N PHE A 177 2.70 -6.49 9.76
CA PHE A 177 4.11 -6.85 9.61
C PHE A 177 4.77 -5.92 8.60
N ASN A 178 5.79 -5.22 9.04
CA ASN A 178 6.56 -4.27 8.26
C ASN A 178 7.83 -4.95 7.73
N MET A 179 8.16 -4.73 6.47
CA MET A 179 9.27 -5.43 5.83
C MET A 179 10.01 -4.57 4.82
N GLN A 180 11.30 -4.88 4.69
CA GLN A 180 12.15 -4.41 3.61
C GLN A 180 12.30 -5.55 2.60
N LEU A 181 12.19 -5.22 1.31
CA LEU A 181 12.28 -6.19 0.23
C LEU A 181 13.61 -6.08 -0.52
N TYR A 182 14.01 -7.17 -1.16
CA TYR A 182 15.00 -7.14 -2.23
C TYR A 182 14.35 -6.63 -3.51
N SER A 183 15.12 -5.94 -4.33
CA SER A 183 14.77 -5.50 -5.67
C SER A 183 15.84 -5.90 -6.67
N ASP A 184 15.52 -5.85 -7.96
CA ASP A 184 16.51 -6.00 -9.02
C ASP A 184 17.37 -4.73 -9.18
N ALA A 185 18.26 -4.74 -10.17
CA ALA A 185 19.18 -3.61 -10.43
C ALA A 185 18.46 -2.32 -10.89
N SER A 186 17.23 -2.40 -11.36
CA SER A 186 16.40 -1.23 -11.70
C SER A 186 15.60 -0.69 -10.52
N GLY A 187 15.65 -1.35 -9.35
CA GLY A 187 14.84 -1.01 -8.18
C GLY A 187 13.46 -1.65 -8.17
N GLN A 188 13.11 -2.47 -9.18
CA GLN A 188 11.81 -3.12 -9.25
C GLN A 188 11.75 -4.35 -8.34
N THR A 189 10.64 -4.52 -7.65
CA THR A 189 10.35 -5.69 -6.80
C THR A 189 8.96 -6.25 -7.06
N LYS A 190 8.64 -7.37 -6.40
CA LYS A 190 7.40 -8.11 -6.60
C LYS A 190 6.88 -8.66 -5.28
N ALA A 191 5.56 -8.72 -5.14
CA ALA A 191 4.90 -9.41 -4.05
C ALA A 191 3.64 -10.12 -4.57
N MET A 192 3.25 -11.22 -3.96
CA MET A 192 2.10 -12.02 -4.39
C MET A 192 1.27 -12.47 -3.20
N LEU A 193 -0.04 -12.40 -3.32
CA LEU A 193 -0.97 -13.18 -2.51
C LEU A 193 -1.37 -14.42 -3.30
N LYS A 194 -0.95 -15.58 -2.83
CA LYS A 194 -1.32 -16.90 -3.37
C LYS A 194 -2.59 -17.38 -2.68
N ALA A 195 -3.63 -17.67 -3.44
CA ALA A 195 -4.86 -18.22 -2.91
C ALA A 195 -4.68 -19.65 -2.34
N PRO A 196 -5.59 -20.11 -1.47
CA PRO A 196 -5.57 -21.49 -0.98
C PRO A 196 -5.46 -22.49 -2.11
N GLY A 197 -4.58 -23.47 -1.95
CA GLY A 197 -4.32 -24.50 -2.96
C GLY A 197 -3.57 -24.03 -4.21
N GLY A 198 -3.26 -22.72 -4.35
CA GLY A 198 -2.39 -22.18 -5.39
C GLY A 198 -2.92 -22.23 -6.82
N ALA A 199 -4.26 -22.30 -7.00
CA ALA A 199 -4.87 -22.31 -8.33
C ALA A 199 -5.01 -20.89 -8.93
N SER A 200 -4.93 -19.85 -8.08
CA SER A 200 -4.98 -18.45 -8.45
C SER A 200 -4.16 -17.59 -7.49
N GLY A 201 -3.97 -16.34 -7.83
CA GLY A 201 -3.27 -15.37 -7.00
C GLY A 201 -3.38 -13.96 -7.56
N VAL A 202 -2.78 -13.03 -6.87
CA VAL A 202 -2.56 -11.67 -7.35
C VAL A 202 -1.10 -11.31 -7.21
N LEU A 203 -0.49 -10.83 -8.29
CA LEU A 203 0.90 -10.38 -8.34
C LEU A 203 0.93 -8.85 -8.38
N MET A 204 1.71 -8.26 -7.51
CA MET A 204 2.09 -6.85 -7.54
C MET A 204 3.53 -6.71 -8.02
N ARG A 205 3.79 -5.80 -8.93
CA ARG A 205 5.13 -5.37 -9.37
C ARG A 205 5.21 -3.88 -9.14
N PHE A 206 6.29 -3.41 -8.54
CA PHE A 206 6.42 -1.99 -8.19
C PHE A 206 7.87 -1.55 -8.06
N ASP A 207 8.09 -0.26 -8.24
CA ASP A 207 9.32 0.48 -7.93
C ASP A 207 8.96 1.82 -7.27
N GLY A 208 10.00 2.52 -6.75
CA GLY A 208 9.78 3.74 -5.97
C GLY A 208 9.23 3.52 -4.56
N LEU A 209 8.99 2.28 -4.13
CA LEU A 209 8.38 1.92 -2.86
C LEU A 209 9.23 0.87 -2.14
N PRO A 210 10.31 1.29 -1.42
CA PRO A 210 11.32 0.37 -0.89
C PRO A 210 10.87 -0.46 0.32
N TYR A 211 9.70 -0.17 0.88
CA TYR A 211 9.16 -0.84 2.05
C TYR A 211 7.78 -1.42 1.75
N MET A 212 7.36 -2.37 2.58
CA MET A 212 6.05 -2.99 2.48
C MET A 212 5.49 -3.29 3.86
N SER A 213 4.19 -3.08 4.03
CA SER A 213 3.43 -3.53 5.18
C SER A 213 2.43 -4.59 4.75
N LEU A 214 2.28 -5.63 5.57
CA LEU A 214 1.26 -6.67 5.43
C LEU A 214 0.28 -6.51 6.57
N TRP A 215 -0.91 -5.98 6.28
CA TRP A 215 -2.01 -5.90 7.24
C TRP A 215 -2.87 -7.15 7.12
N LYS A 216 -3.07 -7.85 8.25
CA LYS A 216 -3.87 -9.08 8.34
C LYS A 216 -5.06 -8.83 9.25
N ASN A 217 -6.24 -8.67 8.67
CA ASN A 217 -7.49 -8.57 9.40
C ASN A 217 -8.32 -9.86 9.22
N GLU A 218 -7.94 -10.90 9.95
CA GLU A 218 -8.53 -12.23 9.88
C GLU A 218 -9.77 -12.38 10.79
N ILE A 219 -10.54 -11.30 10.97
CA ILE A 219 -11.83 -11.34 11.69
C ILE A 219 -12.90 -12.01 10.82
N THR A 220 -14.11 -12.21 11.33
CA THR A 220 -15.19 -12.85 10.56
C THR A 220 -15.51 -12.08 9.26
N PRO A 221 -16.03 -12.75 8.21
CA PRO A 221 -16.38 -12.09 6.95
C PRO A 221 -17.38 -10.94 7.10
N LYS A 222 -18.32 -11.04 8.03
CA LYS A 222 -19.30 -9.97 8.32
C LYS A 222 -18.66 -8.75 8.97
N ALA A 223 -17.54 -8.93 9.67
CA ALA A 223 -16.80 -7.86 10.34
C ALA A 223 -15.64 -7.31 9.50
N GLY A 224 -15.42 -7.81 8.29
CA GLY A 224 -14.43 -7.27 7.34
C GLY A 224 -13.18 -8.12 7.18
N TYR A 225 -13.32 -9.45 6.96
CA TYR A 225 -12.20 -10.35 6.63
C TYR A 225 -11.47 -9.89 5.37
N VAL A 226 -10.27 -9.38 5.53
CA VAL A 226 -9.47 -8.75 4.47
C VAL A 226 -7.99 -8.73 4.84
N THR A 227 -7.12 -8.66 3.85
CA THR A 227 -5.69 -8.37 4.02
C THR A 227 -5.29 -7.18 3.18
N GLY A 228 -4.37 -6.34 3.68
CA GLY A 228 -3.72 -5.26 2.94
C GLY A 228 -2.31 -5.67 2.53
N LEU A 229 -2.00 -5.53 1.25
CA LEU A 229 -0.67 -5.58 0.70
C LEU A 229 -0.27 -4.14 0.38
N GLU A 230 0.67 -3.59 1.15
CA GLU A 230 0.83 -2.15 1.26
C GLU A 230 2.28 -1.71 1.01
N PRO A 231 2.73 -1.64 -0.26
CA PRO A 231 4.01 -1.02 -0.57
C PRO A 231 3.99 0.48 -0.28
N GLY A 232 5.12 1.01 0.23
CA GLY A 232 5.21 2.40 0.63
C GLY A 232 6.64 2.94 0.69
N THR A 233 6.75 4.25 0.91
CA THR A 233 8.05 4.93 1.10
C THR A 233 8.62 4.72 2.51
N GLY A 234 7.83 4.18 3.43
CA GLY A 234 8.17 3.86 4.82
C GLY A 234 7.12 2.91 5.40
N PHE A 235 7.05 2.84 6.72
CA PHE A 235 6.05 2.06 7.45
C PHE A 235 4.91 2.95 7.98
N PRO A 236 3.70 2.41 8.29
CA PRO A 236 2.57 3.19 8.77
C PRO A 236 2.70 3.61 10.26
N ASN A 237 3.91 3.83 10.73
CA ASN A 237 4.20 4.42 12.01
C ASN A 237 3.96 5.95 12.01
N PRO A 238 3.88 6.61 13.16
CA PRO A 238 3.85 8.06 13.23
C PRO A 238 5.02 8.70 12.46
N ARG A 239 4.77 9.79 11.70
CA ARG A 239 5.79 10.43 10.84
C ARG A 239 7.10 10.77 11.55
N PRO A 240 7.13 11.28 12.80
CA PRO A 240 8.39 11.51 13.52
C PRO A 240 9.24 10.24 13.71
N VAL A 241 8.60 9.08 13.92
CA VAL A 241 9.28 7.78 14.03
C VAL A 241 9.91 7.40 12.70
N GLU A 242 9.17 7.54 11.60
CA GLU A 242 9.68 7.27 10.26
C GLU A 242 10.78 8.25 9.85
N ARG A 243 10.66 9.53 10.24
CA ARG A 243 11.70 10.55 10.01
C ARG A 243 12.99 10.21 10.76
N ALA A 244 12.91 9.84 12.04
CA ALA A 244 14.06 9.43 12.84
C ALA A 244 14.75 8.17 12.26
N ALA A 245 14.00 7.31 11.61
CA ALA A 245 14.51 6.11 10.95
C ALA A 245 14.99 6.34 9.51
N GLY A 246 14.96 7.57 9.00
CA GLY A 246 15.42 7.92 7.64
C GLY A 246 14.47 7.44 6.53
N ARG A 247 13.20 7.17 6.83
CA ARG A 247 12.20 6.64 5.88
C ARG A 247 11.18 7.70 5.42
N VAL A 248 11.53 8.96 5.51
CA VAL A 248 10.70 10.07 4.99
C VAL A 248 11.49 10.80 3.91
N PRO A 249 11.25 10.51 2.63
CA PRO A 249 11.90 11.24 1.54
C PRO A 249 11.56 12.73 1.56
N LYS A 250 12.49 13.56 1.05
CA LYS A 250 12.32 15.01 0.90
C LYS A 250 12.52 15.39 -0.55
N LEU A 251 11.59 16.17 -1.09
CA LEU A 251 11.67 16.76 -2.42
C LEU A 251 12.04 18.23 -2.30
N LYS A 252 13.03 18.67 -3.06
CA LYS A 252 13.32 20.11 -3.23
C LYS A 252 12.17 20.78 -3.96
N GLY A 253 12.14 22.10 -3.97
CA GLY A 253 11.17 22.87 -4.75
C GLY A 253 11.18 22.45 -6.23
N GLY A 254 10.02 22.13 -6.77
CA GLY A 254 9.85 21.65 -8.16
C GLY A 254 10.30 20.20 -8.42
N GLU A 255 10.90 19.50 -7.46
CA GLU A 255 11.35 18.12 -7.63
C GLU A 255 10.17 17.14 -7.65
N THR A 256 10.35 16.01 -8.34
CA THR A 256 9.34 14.96 -8.50
C THR A 256 9.81 13.63 -7.92
N TYR A 257 8.84 12.84 -7.47
CA TYR A 257 9.02 11.45 -7.06
C TYR A 257 8.12 10.55 -7.91
N HIS A 258 8.67 9.46 -8.43
CA HIS A 258 7.97 8.56 -9.34
C HIS A 258 7.69 7.22 -8.68
N VAL A 259 6.50 6.68 -8.91
CA VAL A 259 6.08 5.35 -8.48
C VAL A 259 5.42 4.65 -9.65
N HIS A 260 5.84 3.41 -9.89
CA HIS A 260 5.15 2.48 -10.77
C HIS A 260 4.63 1.29 -9.96
N LEU A 261 3.37 0.95 -10.16
CA LEU A 261 2.73 -0.21 -9.54
C LEU A 261 1.85 -0.91 -10.56
N ALA A 262 1.99 -2.21 -10.71
CA ALA A 262 1.07 -3.02 -11.50
C ALA A 262 0.51 -4.17 -10.67
N ILE A 263 -0.79 -4.42 -10.82
CA ILE A 263 -1.53 -5.48 -10.14
C ILE A 263 -2.09 -6.41 -11.22
N SER A 264 -1.66 -7.67 -11.22
CA SER A 264 -2.08 -8.69 -12.19
C SER A 264 -2.81 -9.83 -11.49
N ALA A 265 -3.94 -10.25 -12.02
CA ALA A 265 -4.57 -11.49 -11.58
C ALA A 265 -3.85 -12.70 -12.23
N LEU A 266 -3.55 -13.72 -11.42
CA LEU A 266 -3.01 -15.00 -11.85
C LEU A 266 -4.14 -16.03 -11.78
N THR A 267 -4.42 -16.68 -12.91
CA THR A 267 -5.62 -17.53 -13.08
C THR A 267 -5.32 -19.00 -13.22
N SER A 268 -4.04 -19.37 -13.18
CA SER A 268 -3.60 -20.76 -13.29
C SER A 268 -2.47 -21.11 -12.30
N ARG A 269 -2.36 -22.41 -11.97
CA ARG A 269 -1.27 -22.94 -11.13
C ARG A 269 0.12 -22.65 -11.70
N SER A 270 0.26 -22.68 -13.04
CA SER A 270 1.52 -22.37 -13.70
C SER A 270 1.91 -20.91 -13.51
N GLU A 271 1.00 -19.97 -13.74
CA GLU A 271 1.26 -18.54 -13.52
C GLU A 271 1.64 -18.24 -12.06
N VAL A 272 0.94 -18.86 -11.10
CA VAL A 272 1.26 -18.71 -9.66
C VAL A 272 2.65 -19.28 -9.35
N ALA A 273 3.00 -20.46 -9.89
CA ALA A 273 4.30 -21.07 -9.67
C ALA A 273 5.43 -20.24 -10.32
N ASP A 274 5.21 -19.72 -11.54
CA ASP A 274 6.16 -18.87 -12.25
C ASP A 274 6.40 -17.56 -11.50
N ALA A 275 5.34 -16.93 -11.01
CA ALA A 275 5.43 -15.73 -10.19
C ALA A 275 6.20 -15.99 -8.89
N ALA A 276 5.92 -17.10 -8.20
CA ALA A 276 6.63 -17.49 -6.98
C ALA A 276 8.14 -17.69 -7.24
N ARG A 277 8.52 -18.37 -8.32
CA ARG A 277 9.92 -18.52 -8.72
C ARG A 277 10.59 -17.19 -9.04
N ALA A 278 9.90 -16.32 -9.78
CA ALA A 278 10.42 -15.00 -10.13
C ALA A 278 10.60 -14.08 -8.89
N ILE A 279 9.76 -14.23 -7.86
CA ILE A 279 9.91 -13.54 -6.58
C ILE A 279 11.11 -14.11 -5.81
N GLN A 280 11.21 -15.43 -5.72
CA GLN A 280 12.30 -16.10 -5.00
C GLN A 280 13.68 -15.79 -5.62
N ALA A 281 13.75 -15.64 -6.94
CA ALA A 281 14.99 -15.27 -7.63
C ALA A 281 15.53 -13.88 -7.28
N LEU A 282 14.69 -12.98 -6.73
CA LEU A 282 15.13 -11.68 -6.22
C LEU A 282 15.76 -11.78 -4.83
N ALA A 283 15.43 -12.80 -4.05
CA ALA A 283 15.87 -12.93 -2.66
C ALA A 283 17.32 -13.46 -2.62
N ALA A 284 18.25 -12.65 -2.11
CA ALA A 284 19.66 -13.04 -1.95
C ALA A 284 19.89 -13.98 -0.76
N SER A 285 18.99 -13.98 0.24
CA SER A 285 19.06 -14.81 1.44
C SER A 285 17.66 -15.00 2.06
N PRO A 286 17.48 -16.00 2.95
CA PRO A 286 16.25 -16.12 3.75
C PRO A 286 15.98 -14.86 4.57
N PRO A 287 14.72 -14.53 4.86
CA PRO A 287 14.36 -13.33 5.60
C PRO A 287 14.86 -13.36 7.05
N VAL A 288 15.33 -12.22 7.54
CA VAL A 288 15.57 -12.02 8.97
C VAL A 288 14.25 -11.66 9.64
N ILE A 289 13.79 -12.51 10.56
CA ILE A 289 12.55 -12.28 11.32
C ILE A 289 12.92 -11.64 12.66
N SER A 290 12.59 -10.37 12.84
CA SER A 290 12.78 -9.66 14.10
C SER A 290 11.55 -9.81 14.99
N ARG A 291 11.76 -9.90 16.31
CA ARG A 291 10.69 -9.79 17.33
C ARG A 291 10.51 -8.37 17.84
N ILE A 292 11.44 -7.48 17.52
CA ILE A 292 11.41 -6.08 17.95
C ILE A 292 10.46 -5.33 17.01
N PRO A 293 9.38 -4.72 17.55
CA PRO A 293 8.47 -3.90 16.76
C PRO A 293 9.18 -2.75 16.04
N THR A 294 8.65 -2.36 14.88
CA THR A 294 9.16 -1.23 14.10
C THR A 294 8.61 0.12 14.57
N GLY A 295 7.52 0.10 15.31
CA GLY A 295 6.85 1.27 15.88
C GLY A 295 6.62 1.13 17.39
N PRO A 296 6.09 2.17 18.01
CA PRO A 296 5.81 2.21 19.43
C PRO A 296 4.68 1.27 19.87
#